data_f8661c7a6c1b946393b9ca07b96a39e7
#
_entry.id   f8661c7a6c1b946393b9ca07b96a39e7
#
_cell.length_a   1.000
_cell.length_b   1.000
_cell.length_c   1.000
_cell.angle_alpha   90.00
_cell.angle_beta   90.00
_cell.angle_gamma   90.00
#
_symmetry.space_group_name_H-M   'P 1'
#
loop_
_entity.id
_entity.type
_entity.pdbx_description
1 polymer ?
#
loop_
_entity_poly.entity_id
_entity_poly.type
_entity_poly.pdbx_seq_one_letter_code
_entity_poly.pdbx_strand_id
1 'polypeptide(L)'
;MTTLAGVVTRPFEDGDESAVAALWREVFPDDPPWNEPSLVMEKKRAVQRELLFVALLEDELVGTAMGGYDGHRGWVYAVAVKASHRRRGVGAALMSRVESALTDRGCLKLNLQVRSGNEAVVNFYGRLGYTVEQRTSMGKLLPPGSKFGAYPGRPGRRNR
;
A
#
# COMPACT_ATOMS: atom_id res chain seq x y z
N MET A 1 -15.06 -2.67 -11.95
CA MET A 1 -13.79 -2.23 -12.55
C MET A 1 -13.91 -0.76 -12.93
N THR A 2 -13.00 0.06 -12.49
CA THR A 2 -12.96 1.48 -12.88
C THR A 2 -11.88 1.63 -13.93
N THR A 3 -12.25 2.10 -15.12
CA THR A 3 -11.29 2.36 -16.20
C THR A 3 -11.08 3.86 -16.30
N LEU A 4 -9.88 4.33 -16.01
CA LEU A 4 -9.46 5.71 -16.23
C LEU A 4 -8.29 5.69 -17.22
N ALA A 5 -8.45 6.30 -18.41
CA ALA A 5 -7.42 6.36 -19.45
C ALA A 5 -6.76 4.98 -19.79
N GLY A 6 -7.54 3.92 -19.82
CA GLY A 6 -7.04 2.55 -20.13
C GLY A 6 -6.46 1.80 -18.92
N VAL A 7 -6.43 2.40 -17.75
CA VAL A 7 -6.01 1.75 -16.50
C VAL A 7 -7.16 0.91 -15.95
N VAL A 8 -6.91 -0.37 -15.72
CA VAL A 8 -7.86 -1.29 -15.07
C VAL A 8 -7.38 -1.57 -13.65
N THR A 9 -8.27 -1.39 -12.67
CA THR A 9 -7.97 -1.74 -11.28
C THR A 9 -8.83 -2.92 -10.82
N ARG A 10 -8.23 -3.86 -10.14
CA ARG A 10 -8.91 -5.02 -9.55
C ARG A 10 -8.26 -5.44 -8.24
N PRO A 11 -8.95 -6.26 -7.41
CA PRO A 11 -8.29 -6.89 -6.27
C PRO A 11 -7.10 -7.76 -6.71
N PHE A 12 -6.12 -7.85 -5.81
CA PHE A 12 -4.96 -8.73 -5.94
C PHE A 12 -5.38 -10.20 -6.02
N GLU A 13 -4.75 -10.93 -6.92
CA GLU A 13 -4.84 -12.38 -7.05
C GLU A 13 -3.49 -13.04 -6.76
N ASP A 14 -3.49 -14.33 -6.40
CA ASP A 14 -2.24 -15.00 -6.02
C ASP A 14 -1.20 -15.04 -7.15
N GLY A 15 -1.66 -15.07 -8.40
CA GLY A 15 -0.79 -14.97 -9.57
C GLY A 15 -0.04 -13.63 -9.72
N ASP A 16 -0.46 -12.60 -9.00
CA ASP A 16 0.19 -11.27 -9.07
C ASP A 16 1.42 -11.15 -8.15
N GLU A 17 1.66 -12.11 -7.27
CA GLU A 17 2.66 -12.00 -6.20
C GLU A 17 4.04 -11.62 -6.71
N SER A 18 4.54 -12.28 -7.73
CA SER A 18 5.88 -12.01 -8.28
C SER A 18 5.99 -10.60 -8.87
N ALA A 19 4.98 -10.15 -9.59
CA ALA A 19 4.94 -8.81 -10.19
C ALA A 19 4.82 -7.72 -9.14
N VAL A 20 4.00 -7.93 -8.11
CA VAL A 20 3.86 -7.01 -6.97
C VAL A 20 5.16 -6.93 -6.18
N ALA A 21 5.79 -8.06 -5.88
CA ALA A 21 7.07 -8.08 -5.18
C ALA A 21 8.15 -7.32 -5.95
N ALA A 22 8.26 -7.53 -7.26
CA ALA A 22 9.20 -6.81 -8.11
C ALA A 22 8.93 -5.30 -8.11
N LEU A 23 7.66 -4.90 -8.22
CA LEU A 23 7.26 -3.49 -8.17
C LEU A 23 7.62 -2.84 -6.83
N TRP A 24 7.35 -3.49 -5.71
CA TRP A 24 7.66 -2.93 -4.39
C TRP A 24 9.17 -2.83 -4.14
N ARG A 25 9.98 -3.77 -4.65
CA ARG A 25 11.45 -3.65 -4.59
C ARG A 25 11.97 -2.51 -5.44
N GLU A 26 11.36 -2.23 -6.58
CA GLU A 26 11.70 -1.08 -7.44
C GLU A 26 11.34 0.25 -6.79
N VAL A 27 10.11 0.37 -6.27
CA VAL A 27 9.57 1.65 -5.77
C VAL A 27 10.00 1.94 -4.34
N PHE A 28 10.20 0.90 -3.51
CA PHE A 28 10.56 0.99 -2.10
C PHE A 28 11.88 0.27 -1.79
N PRO A 29 13.00 0.64 -2.44
CA PRO A 29 14.27 -0.08 -2.29
C PRO A 29 14.85 -0.02 -0.86
N ASP A 30 14.47 1.00 -0.09
CA ASP A 30 14.96 1.25 1.27
C ASP A 30 13.96 0.81 2.35
N ASP A 31 12.96 0.03 2.00
CA ASP A 31 11.99 -0.47 2.96
C ASP A 31 12.66 -1.40 3.99
N PRO A 32 12.25 -1.28 5.27
CA PRO A 32 12.82 -2.12 6.31
C PRO A 32 12.41 -3.59 6.17
N PRO A 33 13.16 -4.53 6.82
CA PRO A 33 12.93 -5.98 6.66
C PRO A 33 11.51 -6.46 7.01
N TRP A 34 10.79 -5.76 7.88
CA TRP A 34 9.40 -6.12 8.21
C TRP A 34 8.40 -5.77 7.11
N ASN A 35 8.83 -5.01 6.10
CA ASN A 35 8.08 -4.73 4.87
C ASN A 35 8.55 -5.62 3.70
N GLU A 36 9.22 -6.71 3.96
CA GLU A 36 9.58 -7.68 2.90
C GLU A 36 8.30 -8.08 2.14
N PRO A 37 8.26 -7.95 0.80
CA PRO A 37 7.03 -8.06 0.02
C PRO A 37 6.25 -9.34 0.22
N SER A 38 6.92 -10.50 0.22
CA SER A 38 6.26 -11.80 0.40
C SER A 38 5.59 -11.90 1.77
N LEU A 39 6.24 -11.40 2.82
CA LEU A 39 5.72 -11.38 4.18
C LEU A 39 4.49 -10.46 4.30
N VAL A 40 4.56 -9.29 3.69
CA VAL A 40 3.44 -8.33 3.69
C VAL A 40 2.22 -8.93 2.97
N MET A 41 2.43 -9.52 1.80
CA MET A 41 1.34 -10.16 1.04
C MET A 41 0.76 -11.37 1.76
N GLU A 42 1.59 -12.20 2.40
CA GLU A 42 1.13 -13.33 3.22
C GLU A 42 0.18 -12.86 4.34
N LYS A 43 0.57 -11.84 5.08
CA LYS A 43 -0.26 -11.25 6.14
C LYS A 43 -1.53 -10.62 5.58
N LYS A 44 -1.43 -9.91 4.47
CA LYS A 44 -2.58 -9.25 3.84
C LYS A 44 -3.60 -10.26 3.32
N ARG A 45 -3.18 -11.45 2.87
CA ARG A 45 -4.11 -12.53 2.51
C ARG A 45 -5.02 -12.94 3.67
N ALA A 46 -4.53 -12.84 4.90
CA ALA A 46 -5.29 -13.19 6.10
C ALA A 46 -6.16 -12.04 6.64
N VAL A 47 -5.94 -10.79 6.17
CA VAL A 47 -6.61 -9.59 6.69
C VAL A 47 -7.09 -8.71 5.54
N GLN A 48 -8.37 -8.75 5.21
CA GLN A 48 -9.00 -7.91 4.19
C GLN A 48 -8.22 -7.94 2.85
N ARG A 49 -7.91 -9.15 2.35
CA ARG A 49 -7.14 -9.32 1.10
C ARG A 49 -7.76 -8.60 -0.09
N GLU A 50 -9.08 -8.47 -0.10
CA GLU A 50 -9.87 -7.80 -1.13
C GLU A 50 -9.64 -6.29 -1.19
N LEU A 51 -8.93 -5.72 -0.21
CA LEU A 51 -8.52 -4.32 -0.19
C LEU A 51 -7.08 -4.09 -0.68
N LEU A 52 -6.37 -5.13 -1.06
CA LEU A 52 -5.14 -4.98 -1.84
C LEU A 52 -5.51 -4.94 -3.32
N PHE A 53 -5.24 -3.81 -3.96
CA PHE A 53 -5.57 -3.58 -5.36
C PHE A 53 -4.32 -3.53 -6.23
N VAL A 54 -4.47 -4.01 -7.45
CA VAL A 54 -3.47 -3.87 -8.52
C VAL A 54 -4.05 -3.03 -9.64
N ALA A 55 -3.18 -2.34 -10.35
CA ALA A 55 -3.49 -1.62 -11.57
C ALA A 55 -2.77 -2.25 -12.74
N LEU A 56 -3.52 -2.46 -13.82
CA LEU A 56 -3.02 -2.98 -15.09
C LEU A 56 -3.18 -1.93 -16.18
N LEU A 57 -2.19 -1.85 -17.05
CA LEU A 57 -2.23 -1.07 -18.26
C LEU A 57 -1.71 -1.96 -19.39
N GLU A 58 -2.52 -2.17 -20.43
CA GLU A 58 -2.20 -3.11 -21.52
C GLU A 58 -1.78 -4.50 -20.98
N ASP A 59 -2.53 -5.01 -20.02
CA ASP A 59 -2.31 -6.28 -19.31
C ASP A 59 -1.00 -6.37 -18.48
N GLU A 60 -0.20 -5.31 -18.43
CA GLU A 60 0.95 -5.22 -17.53
C GLU A 60 0.54 -4.69 -16.15
N LEU A 61 0.99 -5.36 -15.08
CA LEU A 61 0.83 -4.87 -13.73
C LEU A 61 1.80 -3.69 -13.50
N VAL A 62 1.22 -2.50 -13.31
CA VAL A 62 1.98 -1.24 -13.25
C VAL A 62 1.82 -0.49 -11.93
N GLY A 63 0.93 -0.94 -11.04
CA GLY A 63 0.73 -0.27 -9.77
C GLY A 63 -0.01 -1.10 -8.73
N THR A 64 0.09 -0.67 -7.47
CA THR A 64 -0.63 -1.23 -6.32
C THR A 64 -1.13 -0.15 -5.39
N ALA A 65 -2.15 -0.49 -4.60
CA ALA A 65 -2.53 0.23 -3.39
C ALA A 65 -3.13 -0.74 -2.38
N MET A 66 -2.73 -0.67 -1.13
CA MET A 66 -3.21 -1.54 -0.07
C MET A 66 -4.06 -0.75 0.91
N GLY A 67 -5.36 -0.97 0.89
CA GLY A 67 -6.30 -0.40 1.84
C GLY A 67 -6.51 -1.27 3.08
N GLY A 68 -6.97 -0.66 4.14
CA GLY A 68 -7.40 -1.35 5.35
C GLY A 68 -8.42 -0.52 6.12
N TYR A 69 -9.34 -1.20 6.81
CA TYR A 69 -10.36 -0.56 7.63
C TYR A 69 -10.50 -1.31 8.94
N ASP A 70 -10.28 -0.62 10.04
CA ASP A 70 -10.34 -1.19 11.40
C ASP A 70 -11.69 -0.94 12.10
N GLY A 71 -12.67 -0.39 11.40
CA GLY A 71 -13.97 0.02 11.95
C GLY A 71 -13.99 1.47 12.45
N HIS A 72 -12.85 2.12 12.54
CA HIS A 72 -12.72 3.51 12.98
C HIS A 72 -12.07 4.41 11.94
N ARG A 73 -10.95 3.99 11.36
CA ARG A 73 -10.21 4.71 10.32
C ARG A 73 -9.86 3.80 9.17
N GLY A 74 -9.92 4.33 7.97
CA GLY A 74 -9.28 3.72 6.82
C GLY A 74 -7.82 4.14 6.75
N TRP A 75 -6.99 3.22 6.25
CA TRP A 75 -5.58 3.46 5.98
C TRP A 75 -5.23 2.94 4.61
N VAL A 76 -4.30 3.62 3.94
CA VAL A 76 -3.72 3.12 2.69
C VAL A 76 -2.20 3.06 2.81
N TYR A 77 -1.64 1.97 2.31
CA TYR A 77 -0.21 1.67 2.28
C TYR A 77 0.19 1.16 0.91
N ALA A 78 1.49 1.08 0.66
CA ALA A 78 2.06 0.49 -0.54
C ALA A 78 1.42 1.02 -1.83
N VAL A 79 1.17 2.32 -1.89
CA VAL A 79 0.77 2.99 -3.12
C VAL A 79 2.02 3.12 -3.99
N ALA A 80 2.11 2.27 -4.99
CA ALA A 80 3.25 2.17 -5.86
C ALA A 80 2.83 2.26 -7.32
N VAL A 81 3.58 3.00 -8.11
CA VAL A 81 3.42 3.06 -9.57
C VAL A 81 4.78 2.85 -10.20
N LYS A 82 4.83 1.92 -11.17
CA LYS A 82 6.04 1.64 -11.94
C LYS A 82 6.61 2.94 -12.53
N ALA A 83 7.92 3.16 -12.38
CA ALA A 83 8.56 4.42 -12.76
C ALA A 83 8.26 4.83 -14.22
N SER A 84 8.25 3.85 -15.12
CA SER A 84 7.94 4.04 -16.55
C SER A 84 6.47 4.41 -16.85
N HIS A 85 5.59 4.29 -15.87
CA HIS A 85 4.14 4.50 -16.02
C HIS A 85 3.59 5.63 -15.15
N ARG A 86 4.45 6.43 -14.54
CA ARG A 86 4.06 7.63 -13.78
C ARG A 86 3.44 8.68 -14.68
N ARG A 87 2.62 9.56 -14.09
CA ARG A 87 1.88 10.64 -14.75
C ARG A 87 0.90 10.16 -15.82
N ARG A 88 0.43 8.92 -15.72
CA ARG A 88 -0.58 8.31 -16.59
C ARG A 88 -1.90 8.02 -15.88
N GLY A 89 -2.11 8.61 -14.70
CA GLY A 89 -3.33 8.45 -13.92
C GLY A 89 -3.43 7.15 -13.12
N VAL A 90 -2.40 6.31 -13.08
CA VAL A 90 -2.40 5.02 -12.38
C VAL A 90 -2.62 5.20 -10.88
N GLY A 91 -1.87 6.09 -10.24
CA GLY A 91 -2.00 6.37 -8.80
C GLY A 91 -3.38 6.92 -8.44
N ALA A 92 -3.92 7.82 -9.24
CA ALA A 92 -5.26 8.37 -9.04
C ALA A 92 -6.36 7.30 -9.17
N ALA A 93 -6.24 6.40 -10.15
CA ALA A 93 -7.17 5.29 -10.34
C ALA A 93 -7.13 4.32 -9.13
N LEU A 94 -5.95 3.99 -8.64
CA LEU A 94 -5.79 3.15 -7.44
C LEU A 94 -6.38 3.80 -6.20
N MET A 95 -6.12 5.07 -5.95
CA MET A 95 -6.68 5.79 -4.80
C MET A 95 -8.21 5.87 -4.89
N SER A 96 -8.76 6.17 -6.05
CA SER A 96 -10.22 6.15 -6.28
C SER A 96 -10.82 4.77 -5.95
N ARG A 97 -10.12 3.69 -6.32
CA ARG A 97 -10.56 2.32 -6.03
C ARG A 97 -10.56 2.03 -4.53
N VAL A 98 -9.51 2.43 -3.81
CA VAL A 98 -9.43 2.28 -2.35
C VAL A 98 -10.54 3.09 -1.67
N GLU A 99 -10.70 4.34 -2.04
CA GLU A 99 -11.73 5.24 -1.47
C GLU A 99 -13.14 4.67 -1.64
N SER A 100 -13.46 4.19 -2.84
CA SER A 100 -14.75 3.56 -3.11
C SER A 100 -14.97 2.32 -2.24
N ALA A 101 -13.99 1.43 -2.19
CA ALA A 101 -14.08 0.19 -1.41
C ALA A 101 -14.21 0.44 0.10
N LEU A 102 -13.57 1.47 0.61
CA LEU A 102 -13.68 1.86 2.03
C LEU A 102 -15.00 2.58 2.32
N THR A 103 -15.47 3.42 1.41
CA THR A 103 -16.79 4.07 1.51
C THR A 103 -17.90 3.03 1.60
N ASP A 104 -17.85 1.99 0.78
CA ASP A 104 -18.82 0.89 0.78
C ASP A 104 -18.85 0.12 2.12
N ARG A 105 -17.77 0.21 2.90
CA ARG A 105 -17.67 -0.38 4.25
C ARG A 105 -18.07 0.57 5.38
N GLY A 106 -18.53 1.79 5.04
CA GLY A 106 -18.90 2.81 6.02
C GLY A 106 -17.71 3.59 6.60
N CYS A 107 -16.56 3.51 5.99
CA CYS A 107 -15.39 4.30 6.38
C CYS A 107 -15.63 5.79 6.08
N LEU A 108 -15.47 6.63 7.09
CA LEU A 108 -15.69 8.08 6.97
C LEU A 108 -14.41 8.87 6.73
N LYS A 109 -13.26 8.31 7.09
CA LYS A 109 -11.98 9.01 6.96
C LYS A 109 -10.86 8.05 6.62
N LEU A 110 -10.16 8.35 5.53
CA LEU A 110 -8.98 7.63 5.07
C LEU A 110 -7.73 8.44 5.40
N ASN A 111 -6.79 7.80 6.08
CA ASN A 111 -5.49 8.36 6.41
C ASN A 111 -4.37 7.65 5.64
N LEU A 112 -3.28 8.35 5.47
CA LEU A 112 -2.04 7.82 4.92
C LEU A 112 -0.84 8.53 5.55
N GLN A 113 0.33 7.94 5.39
CA GLN A 113 1.57 8.54 5.83
C GLN A 113 2.51 8.74 4.63
N VAL A 114 3.18 9.88 4.61
CA VAL A 114 4.21 10.19 3.62
C VAL A 114 5.53 10.38 4.38
N ARG A 115 6.61 9.80 3.87
CA ARG A 115 7.95 10.01 4.44
C ARG A 115 8.31 11.49 4.42
N SER A 116 8.88 11.97 5.53
CA SER A 116 9.33 13.37 5.63
C SER A 116 10.21 13.75 4.46
N GLY A 117 9.96 14.94 3.90
CA GLY A 117 10.73 15.47 2.78
C GLY A 117 10.27 15.03 1.39
N ASN A 118 9.28 14.12 1.29
CA ASN A 118 8.73 13.71 0.01
C ASN A 118 7.60 14.64 -0.45
N GLU A 119 7.95 15.87 -0.80
CA GLU A 119 6.99 16.91 -1.19
C GLU A 119 6.22 16.56 -2.47
N ALA A 120 6.84 15.89 -3.42
CA ALA A 120 6.20 15.49 -4.66
C ALA A 120 5.00 14.57 -4.40
N VAL A 121 5.14 13.63 -3.45
CA VAL A 121 4.07 12.72 -3.03
C VAL A 121 3.00 13.47 -2.24
N VAL A 122 3.36 14.38 -1.35
CA VAL A 122 2.41 15.26 -0.65
C VAL A 122 1.57 16.05 -1.66
N ASN A 123 2.19 16.62 -2.67
CA ASN A 123 1.49 17.35 -3.72
C ASN A 123 0.55 16.46 -4.54
N PHE A 124 0.97 15.22 -4.83
CA PHE A 124 0.11 14.24 -5.49
C PHE A 124 -1.17 13.98 -4.69
N TYR A 125 -1.06 13.67 -3.40
CA TYR A 125 -2.23 13.45 -2.54
C TYR A 125 -3.03 14.74 -2.33
N GLY A 126 -2.39 15.89 -2.24
CA GLY A 126 -3.08 17.19 -2.19
C GLY A 126 -4.01 17.42 -3.36
N ARG A 127 -3.60 17.06 -4.57
CA ARG A 127 -4.46 17.13 -5.77
C ARG A 127 -5.66 16.17 -5.71
N LEU A 128 -5.56 15.11 -4.92
CA LEU A 128 -6.68 14.16 -4.68
C LEU A 128 -7.58 14.59 -3.50
N GLY A 129 -7.32 15.73 -2.87
CA GLY A 129 -8.12 16.25 -1.77
C GLY A 129 -7.62 15.90 -0.37
N TYR A 130 -6.45 15.28 -0.25
CA TYR A 130 -5.81 15.01 1.05
C TYR A 130 -5.13 16.26 1.58
N THR A 131 -5.16 16.45 2.89
CA THR A 131 -4.53 17.57 3.57
C THR A 131 -3.56 17.08 4.62
N VAL A 132 -2.47 17.82 4.81
CA VAL A 132 -1.52 17.53 5.89
C VAL A 132 -2.18 17.80 7.24
N GLU A 133 -2.14 16.81 8.12
CA GLU A 133 -2.71 16.92 9.47
C GLU A 133 -1.60 17.19 10.51
N GLN A 134 -1.93 17.99 11.53
CA GLN A 134 -1.05 18.28 12.65
C GLN A 134 -1.06 17.10 13.64
N ARG A 135 -0.32 16.05 13.32
CA ARG A 135 -0.18 14.84 14.12
C ARG A 135 1.30 14.41 14.15
N THR A 136 1.77 13.98 15.30
CA THR A 136 3.05 13.30 15.40
C THR A 136 2.84 11.81 15.20
N SER A 137 3.52 11.22 14.22
CA SER A 137 3.51 9.78 14.00
C SER A 137 4.48 9.09 14.93
N MET A 138 4.02 8.06 15.62
CA MET A 138 4.83 7.24 16.52
C MET A 138 4.65 5.76 16.19
N GLY A 139 5.71 4.98 16.27
CA GLY A 139 5.69 3.56 15.96
C GLY A 139 6.53 2.74 16.94
N LYS A 140 6.15 1.49 17.14
CA LYS A 140 6.90 0.51 17.94
C LYS A 140 6.80 -0.85 17.27
N LEU A 141 7.96 -1.49 17.03
CA LEU A 141 7.98 -2.86 16.58
C LEU A 141 7.54 -3.80 17.69
N LEU A 142 6.54 -4.62 17.40
CA LEU A 142 6.08 -5.65 18.30
C LEU A 142 6.92 -6.92 18.17
N PRO A 143 7.03 -7.76 19.22
CA PRO A 143 7.67 -9.05 19.09
C PRO A 143 6.91 -9.91 18.08
N PRO A 144 7.60 -10.77 17.29
CA PRO A 144 6.93 -11.62 16.33
C PRO A 144 5.96 -12.57 17.04
N GLY A 145 4.73 -12.62 16.51
CA GLY A 145 3.75 -13.63 16.92
C GLY A 145 4.09 -15.01 16.36
N SER A 146 3.43 -16.05 16.88
CA SER A 146 3.64 -17.43 16.43
C SER A 146 3.12 -17.72 15.04
N LYS A 147 2.15 -16.94 14.55
CA LYS A 147 1.41 -17.24 13.31
C LYS A 147 2.20 -17.00 12.03
N PHE A 148 3.03 -15.96 11.98
CA PHE A 148 3.76 -15.55 10.77
C PHE A 148 5.28 -15.53 10.94
N GLY A 149 5.81 -16.01 12.07
CA GLY A 149 7.24 -16.03 12.34
C GLY A 149 7.89 -14.64 12.49
N ALA A 150 9.21 -14.62 12.51
CA ALA A 150 10.00 -13.40 12.57
C ALA A 150 10.30 -12.89 11.15
N TYR A 151 10.33 -11.56 10.98
CA TYR A 151 10.82 -10.97 9.73
C TYR A 151 12.35 -11.16 9.60
N PRO A 152 12.90 -11.25 8.38
CA PRO A 152 14.33 -11.38 8.16
C PRO A 152 15.12 -10.20 8.76
N GLY A 153 16.27 -10.49 9.34
CA GLY A 153 17.23 -9.46 9.80
C GLY A 153 16.93 -8.81 11.13
N ARG A 154 16.02 -9.37 11.97
CA ARG A 154 15.84 -8.88 13.34
C ARG A 154 17.13 -9.10 14.15
N PRO A 155 17.74 -8.05 14.74
CA PRO A 155 18.85 -8.24 15.66
C PRO A 155 18.40 -9.14 16.82
N GLY A 156 19.13 -10.21 17.07
CA GLY A 156 18.90 -11.07 18.23
C GLY A 156 18.85 -10.23 19.49
N ARG A 157 17.93 -10.51 20.42
CA ARG A 157 17.95 -9.91 21.76
C ARG A 157 19.34 -10.18 22.33
N ARG A 158 20.13 -9.14 22.54
CA ARG A 158 21.27 -9.26 23.46
C ARG A 158 20.65 -9.45 24.84
N ASN A 159 20.80 -10.66 25.37
CA ASN A 159 20.50 -10.92 26.77
C ASN A 159 21.36 -9.98 27.61
N ARG A 160 20.73 -9.11 28.38
CA ARG A 160 21.35 -8.42 29.50
C ARG A 160 21.10 -9.24 30.75
#